data_3c42f1edf73379100fdf5bd2b17c2635
#
_entry.id   3c42f1edf73379100fdf5bd2b17c2635
#
_cell.length_a   1.000
_cell.length_b   1.000
_cell.length_c   1.000
_cell.angle_alpha   90.00
_cell.angle_beta   90.00
_cell.angle_gamma   90.00
#
_symmetry.space_group_name_H-M   'P 1'
#
loop_
_entity.id
_entity.type
_entity.pdbx_description
1 polymer ?
#
loop_
_entity_poly.entity_id
_entity_poly.type
_entity_poly.pdbx_seq_one_letter_code
_entity_poly.pdbx_strand_id
1 'polypeptide(L)'
;KWHLGLGINKIDYNRIITPGPNQIGFDYSYIMADTQDRVPSVYIENGQVLNLDPNDPIEVNFNNDDYGLPTGLKNPELTSMKWHHGHNGSIVNGVPRIGFMKGGIKARWSDIDMADHFLKKAEDYIINNKNKTFFLYYSLQQPHVPRTPHPRFEGKSGMGPRGDVIIEADWCVGELYKTLESEGILDNTLIIFSSDNGPVLNDGYFDNAVEMIGDHNPSGGLRGGKYSLFEAGTRVPFITYWKGKIKSGVSNEIISQLDIFNSISEIVGSEFKSNDGLNLSNLIINNQGKGRDELILEATTRTAYRNKNWVMIPPYNGQKINKNVDIELGNSKDFMLFNLDEDPFQDNNLAKKEPEKLKQMLSDFIKIRGEKFSNIKDLKLE
;
A
#
# COMPACT_ATOMS: atom_id res chain seq x y z
N LYS A 1 1.81 -6.95 -0.89
CA LYS A 1 2.39 -6.79 -2.25
C LYS A 1 3.75 -6.10 -2.19
N TRP A 2 4.71 -6.50 -3.03
CA TRP A 2 6.00 -5.82 -3.12
C TRP A 2 5.87 -4.44 -3.80
N HIS A 3 5.42 -4.41 -5.03
CA HIS A 3 5.08 -3.23 -5.84
C HIS A 3 6.15 -2.09 -5.86
N LEU A 4 7.41 -2.44 -5.65
CA LEU A 4 8.55 -1.49 -5.66
C LEU A 4 9.49 -1.74 -6.85
N GLY A 5 9.01 -2.48 -7.86
CA GLY A 5 9.74 -2.81 -9.07
C GLY A 5 10.46 -4.15 -9.03
N LEU A 6 10.58 -4.74 -10.20
CA LEU A 6 11.32 -5.97 -10.48
C LEU A 6 12.04 -5.83 -11.81
N GLY A 7 13.29 -6.31 -11.85
CA GLY A 7 14.07 -6.34 -13.07
C GLY A 7 14.42 -4.95 -13.62
N ILE A 8 15.00 -4.95 -14.80
CA ILE A 8 15.28 -3.77 -15.62
C ILE A 8 14.66 -4.02 -16.99
N ASN A 9 13.92 -3.08 -17.56
CA ASN A 9 13.23 -3.21 -18.85
C ASN A 9 12.15 -4.31 -18.86
N LYS A 10 11.94 -4.97 -20.00
CA LYS A 10 10.98 -6.06 -20.15
C LYS A 10 11.46 -7.28 -19.36
N ILE A 11 10.64 -7.74 -18.42
CA ILE A 11 10.96 -8.88 -17.56
C ILE A 11 10.74 -10.19 -18.33
N ASP A 12 11.69 -11.10 -18.24
CA ASP A 12 11.55 -12.50 -18.64
C ASP A 12 11.23 -13.35 -17.39
N TYR A 13 9.96 -13.68 -17.20
CA TYR A 13 9.50 -14.47 -16.07
C TYR A 13 9.92 -15.95 -16.11
N ASN A 14 10.60 -16.38 -17.18
CA ASN A 14 11.10 -17.76 -17.34
C ASN A 14 12.53 -17.89 -16.83
N ARG A 15 13.15 -16.82 -16.33
CA ARG A 15 14.51 -16.76 -15.82
C ARG A 15 14.55 -16.14 -14.44
N ILE A 16 15.72 -16.12 -13.82
CA ILE A 16 15.94 -15.37 -12.58
C ILE A 16 15.75 -13.88 -12.85
N ILE A 17 14.87 -13.25 -12.09
CA ILE A 17 14.54 -11.82 -12.20
C ILE A 17 15.45 -11.04 -11.26
N THR A 18 16.25 -10.13 -11.82
CA THR A 18 17.13 -9.22 -11.07
C THR A 18 17.16 -7.85 -11.74
N PRO A 19 17.26 -6.74 -10.99
CA PRO A 19 17.17 -6.67 -9.52
C PRO A 19 15.76 -6.92 -8.97
N GLY A 20 15.71 -7.32 -7.70
CA GLY A 20 14.49 -7.55 -6.92
C GLY A 20 14.79 -7.33 -5.44
N PRO A 21 13.92 -7.79 -4.52
CA PRO A 21 14.12 -7.61 -3.08
C PRO A 21 15.49 -8.09 -2.58
N ASN A 22 16.00 -9.19 -3.12
CA ASN A 22 17.28 -9.75 -2.68
C ASN A 22 18.47 -8.83 -3.02
N GLN A 23 18.42 -8.07 -4.11
CA GLN A 23 19.51 -7.15 -4.49
C GLN A 23 19.48 -5.84 -3.71
N ILE A 24 18.38 -5.52 -3.04
CA ILE A 24 18.31 -4.34 -2.16
C ILE A 24 18.54 -4.66 -0.69
N GLY A 25 18.86 -5.91 -0.35
CA GLY A 25 19.33 -6.30 0.98
C GLY A 25 18.48 -7.33 1.73
N PHE A 26 17.41 -7.87 1.15
CA PHE A 26 16.67 -8.98 1.76
C PHE A 26 17.37 -10.32 1.46
N ASP A 27 17.66 -11.11 2.51
CA ASP A 27 18.26 -12.45 2.38
C ASP A 27 17.28 -13.46 1.76
N TYR A 28 16.00 -13.26 1.96
CA TYR A 28 14.92 -14.08 1.44
C TYR A 28 13.76 -13.21 0.94
N SER A 29 13.17 -13.58 -0.16
CA SER A 29 11.99 -12.93 -0.70
C SER A 29 10.97 -13.93 -1.22
N TYR A 30 9.70 -13.66 -0.90
CA TYR A 30 8.55 -14.38 -1.42
C TYR A 30 7.44 -13.38 -1.75
N ILE A 31 7.19 -13.15 -3.01
CA ILE A 31 6.35 -12.04 -3.48
C ILE A 31 5.44 -12.46 -4.63
N MET A 32 4.39 -11.68 -4.88
CA MET A 32 3.75 -11.66 -6.19
C MET A 32 4.53 -10.72 -7.13
N ALA A 33 4.41 -10.94 -8.43
CA ALA A 33 5.18 -10.21 -9.43
C ALA A 33 4.89 -8.70 -9.43
N ASP A 34 3.63 -8.32 -9.23
CA ASP A 34 3.16 -6.92 -9.16
C ASP A 34 2.08 -6.82 -8.08
N THR A 35 0.83 -6.72 -8.46
CA THR A 35 -0.36 -6.72 -7.58
C THR A 35 -1.30 -7.85 -7.99
N GLN A 36 -2.21 -8.22 -7.09
CA GLN A 36 -3.13 -9.34 -7.38
C GLN A 36 -4.02 -9.09 -8.60
N ASP A 37 -4.33 -7.85 -8.92
CA ASP A 37 -5.14 -7.42 -10.05
C ASP A 37 -4.40 -7.39 -11.39
N ARG A 38 -3.10 -7.70 -11.42
CA ARG A 38 -2.23 -7.63 -12.61
C ARG A 38 -1.64 -9.00 -12.98
N VAL A 39 -1.18 -9.08 -14.22
CA VAL A 39 -0.40 -10.22 -14.69
C VAL A 39 1.10 -9.97 -14.54
N PRO A 40 1.93 -11.04 -14.37
CA PRO A 40 1.56 -12.44 -14.28
C PRO A 40 1.03 -12.82 -12.90
N SER A 41 0.01 -13.68 -12.87
CA SER A 41 -0.60 -14.16 -11.63
C SER A 41 0.20 -15.33 -11.04
N VAL A 42 1.44 -15.08 -10.59
CA VAL A 42 2.39 -16.09 -10.12
C VAL A 42 3.15 -15.63 -8.87
N TYR A 43 3.58 -16.58 -8.05
CA TYR A 43 4.51 -16.33 -6.96
C TYR A 43 5.96 -16.36 -7.42
N ILE A 44 6.77 -15.48 -6.84
CA ILE A 44 8.21 -15.39 -7.09
C ILE A 44 8.95 -15.58 -5.76
N GLU A 45 9.81 -16.58 -5.69
CA GLU A 45 10.67 -16.86 -4.55
C GLU A 45 12.14 -16.64 -4.95
N ASN A 46 12.83 -15.72 -4.26
CA ASN A 46 14.21 -15.35 -4.53
C ASN A 46 14.50 -15.06 -6.02
N GLY A 47 13.58 -14.34 -6.67
CA GLY A 47 13.68 -13.96 -8.08
C GLY A 47 13.24 -15.03 -9.07
N GLN A 48 12.78 -16.20 -8.65
CA GLN A 48 12.32 -17.27 -9.54
C GLN A 48 10.81 -17.49 -9.42
N VAL A 49 10.14 -17.64 -10.56
CA VAL A 49 8.73 -18.04 -10.59
C VAL A 49 8.62 -19.49 -10.11
N LEU A 50 7.72 -19.71 -9.14
CA LEU A 50 7.48 -21.05 -8.61
C LEU A 50 6.67 -21.91 -9.57
N ASN A 51 6.93 -23.23 -9.56
CA ASN A 51 6.22 -24.23 -10.35
C ASN A 51 6.18 -23.93 -11.86
N LEU A 52 7.16 -23.20 -12.36
CA LEU A 52 7.28 -22.92 -13.79
C LEU A 52 7.51 -24.19 -14.57
N ASP A 53 6.67 -24.43 -15.59
CA ASP A 53 6.86 -25.52 -16.54
C ASP A 53 7.66 -25.00 -17.75
N PRO A 54 8.85 -25.51 -18.04
CA PRO A 54 9.63 -25.08 -19.20
C PRO A 54 8.92 -25.29 -20.54
N ASN A 55 7.94 -26.20 -20.60
CA ASN A 55 7.14 -26.46 -21.80
C ASN A 55 5.93 -25.53 -21.93
N ASP A 56 5.63 -24.71 -20.90
CA ASP A 56 4.55 -23.73 -20.87
C ASP A 56 5.09 -22.38 -20.38
N PRO A 57 5.97 -21.74 -21.16
CA PRO A 57 6.64 -20.50 -20.76
C PRO A 57 5.65 -19.35 -20.60
N ILE A 58 5.96 -18.46 -19.67
CA ILE A 58 5.15 -17.27 -19.38
C ILE A 58 5.51 -16.17 -20.35
N GLU A 59 4.52 -15.63 -21.03
CA GLU A 59 4.61 -14.39 -21.80
C GLU A 59 3.64 -13.35 -21.21
N VAL A 60 4.12 -12.12 -21.04
CA VAL A 60 3.34 -11.01 -20.49
C VAL A 60 3.52 -9.77 -21.36
N ASN A 61 2.42 -9.04 -21.58
CA ASN A 61 2.46 -7.72 -22.16
C ASN A 61 1.32 -6.84 -21.64
N PHE A 62 1.49 -5.52 -21.86
CA PHE A 62 0.50 -4.48 -21.55
C PHE A 62 0.10 -3.69 -22.80
N ASN A 63 0.37 -4.22 -23.99
CA ASN A 63 0.23 -3.52 -25.29
C ASN A 63 -1.03 -3.94 -26.07
N ASN A 64 -2.09 -4.37 -25.41
CA ASN A 64 -3.34 -4.83 -26.00
C ASN A 64 -3.25 -6.06 -26.93
N ASP A 65 -2.15 -6.82 -26.89
CA ASP A 65 -2.03 -8.13 -27.52
C ASP A 65 -2.51 -9.22 -26.55
N ASP A 66 -3.69 -9.74 -26.77
CA ASP A 66 -4.32 -10.77 -25.93
C ASP A 66 -3.86 -12.19 -26.26
N TYR A 67 -2.88 -12.37 -27.15
CA TYR A 67 -2.41 -13.68 -27.63
C TYR A 67 -3.51 -14.56 -28.24
N GLY A 68 -4.63 -13.98 -28.67
CA GLY A 68 -5.80 -14.73 -29.12
C GLY A 68 -6.56 -15.48 -28.00
N LEU A 69 -6.31 -15.13 -26.74
CA LEU A 69 -6.91 -15.75 -25.55
C LEU A 69 -8.12 -14.95 -25.05
N PRO A 70 -9.02 -15.58 -24.29
CA PRO A 70 -10.15 -14.89 -23.67
C PRO A 70 -9.71 -13.76 -22.73
N THR A 71 -10.44 -12.65 -22.78
CA THR A 71 -10.22 -11.48 -21.93
C THR A 71 -11.51 -11.03 -21.25
N GLY A 72 -11.40 -10.30 -20.13
CA GLY A 72 -12.56 -9.73 -19.46
C GLY A 72 -13.38 -8.81 -20.37
N LEU A 73 -12.73 -8.12 -21.31
CA LEU A 73 -13.40 -7.25 -22.27
C LEU A 73 -14.19 -8.03 -23.32
N LYS A 74 -13.60 -9.10 -23.88
CA LYS A 74 -14.20 -9.87 -24.99
C LYS A 74 -15.13 -10.98 -24.51
N ASN A 75 -14.88 -11.53 -23.34
CA ASN A 75 -15.53 -12.71 -22.79
C ASN A 75 -16.00 -12.49 -21.34
N PRO A 76 -16.84 -11.48 -21.08
CA PRO A 76 -17.30 -11.18 -19.71
C PRO A 76 -18.08 -12.34 -19.06
N GLU A 77 -18.65 -13.23 -19.85
CA GLU A 77 -19.35 -14.45 -19.41
C GLU A 77 -18.43 -15.48 -18.75
N LEU A 78 -17.11 -15.39 -18.97
CA LEU A 78 -16.11 -16.27 -18.36
C LEU A 78 -15.58 -15.73 -17.03
N THR A 79 -16.08 -14.57 -16.59
CA THR A 79 -15.60 -13.93 -15.37
C THR A 79 -16.54 -14.19 -14.20
N SER A 80 -15.97 -14.59 -13.06
CA SER A 80 -16.67 -14.68 -11.77
C SER A 80 -16.80 -13.31 -11.08
N MET A 81 -15.98 -12.34 -11.46
CA MET A 81 -15.95 -10.96 -10.94
C MET A 81 -16.03 -9.98 -12.11
N LYS A 82 -16.99 -9.07 -12.06
CA LYS A 82 -17.15 -8.03 -13.10
C LYS A 82 -16.12 -6.92 -12.91
N TRP A 83 -15.43 -6.56 -13.98
CA TRP A 83 -14.54 -5.39 -14.00
C TRP A 83 -15.31 -4.07 -14.13
N HIS A 84 -14.79 -3.01 -13.56
CA HIS A 84 -15.34 -1.66 -13.62
C HIS A 84 -14.54 -0.77 -14.58
N HIS A 85 -13.21 -0.68 -14.39
CA HIS A 85 -12.30 0.08 -15.25
C HIS A 85 -10.91 -0.58 -15.25
N GLY A 86 -10.25 -0.59 -16.40
CA GLY A 86 -8.84 -1.03 -16.53
C GLY A 86 -8.54 -2.50 -16.27
N HIS A 87 -9.41 -3.24 -15.61
CA HIS A 87 -9.21 -4.64 -15.19
C HIS A 87 -9.91 -5.60 -16.15
N ASN A 88 -9.62 -5.49 -17.43
CA ASN A 88 -10.37 -6.18 -18.51
C ASN A 88 -9.50 -7.04 -19.43
N GLY A 89 -8.23 -7.28 -19.06
CA GLY A 89 -7.28 -8.11 -19.79
C GLY A 89 -7.48 -9.60 -19.55
N SER A 90 -6.39 -10.36 -19.42
CA SER A 90 -6.40 -11.80 -19.26
C SER A 90 -7.24 -12.27 -18.09
N ILE A 91 -8.01 -13.34 -18.29
CA ILE A 91 -8.80 -13.98 -17.24
C ILE A 91 -7.95 -15.08 -16.60
N VAL A 92 -7.68 -14.94 -15.30
CA VAL A 92 -7.00 -15.97 -14.50
C VAL A 92 -7.89 -16.32 -13.32
N ASN A 93 -8.22 -17.61 -13.15
CA ASN A 93 -9.13 -18.10 -12.11
C ASN A 93 -10.52 -17.42 -12.12
N GLY A 94 -11.02 -17.08 -13.32
CA GLY A 94 -12.28 -16.34 -13.46
C GLY A 94 -12.19 -14.85 -13.15
N VAL A 95 -11.03 -14.33 -12.78
CA VAL A 95 -10.81 -12.90 -12.48
C VAL A 95 -10.08 -12.22 -13.64
N PRO A 96 -10.65 -11.20 -14.26
CA PRO A 96 -9.98 -10.45 -15.31
C PRO A 96 -8.92 -9.50 -14.70
N ARG A 97 -7.75 -9.39 -15.34
CA ARG A 97 -6.58 -8.67 -14.81
C ARG A 97 -6.23 -7.46 -15.67
N ILE A 98 -5.38 -6.60 -15.15
CA ILE A 98 -4.67 -5.61 -15.95
C ILE A 98 -3.53 -6.31 -16.69
N GLY A 99 -3.45 -6.11 -18.02
CA GLY A 99 -2.45 -6.74 -18.88
C GLY A 99 -2.86 -8.12 -19.41
N PHE A 100 -1.97 -8.69 -20.20
CA PHE A 100 -2.22 -9.93 -20.93
C PHE A 100 -1.11 -10.94 -20.66
N MET A 101 -1.49 -12.18 -20.39
CA MET A 101 -0.55 -13.27 -20.18
C MET A 101 -0.95 -14.53 -20.90
N LYS A 102 0.07 -15.28 -21.33
CA LYS A 102 -0.05 -16.63 -21.90
C LYS A 102 0.91 -17.55 -21.16
N GLY A 103 0.54 -18.81 -21.06
CA GLY A 103 1.36 -19.82 -20.40
C GLY A 103 1.35 -19.76 -18.87
N GLY A 104 2.32 -20.47 -18.29
CA GLY A 104 2.50 -20.54 -16.83
C GLY A 104 1.35 -21.16 -16.06
N ILE A 105 0.57 -22.05 -16.65
CA ILE A 105 -0.67 -22.61 -16.06
C ILE A 105 -0.40 -23.23 -14.68
N LYS A 106 0.68 -24.01 -14.55
CA LYS A 106 1.06 -24.66 -13.29
C LYS A 106 1.59 -23.69 -12.24
N ALA A 107 2.08 -22.52 -12.67
CA ALA A 107 2.65 -21.51 -11.80
C ALA A 107 1.61 -20.54 -11.22
N ARG A 108 0.38 -20.53 -11.78
CA ARG A 108 -0.67 -19.59 -11.36
C ARG A 108 -1.10 -19.84 -9.93
N TRP A 109 -1.21 -18.76 -9.17
CA TRP A 109 -1.75 -18.83 -7.80
C TRP A 109 -3.24 -19.13 -7.75
N SER A 110 -3.72 -19.56 -6.59
CA SER A 110 -5.14 -19.53 -6.22
C SER A 110 -5.44 -18.21 -5.52
N ASP A 111 -6.42 -17.46 -5.98
CA ASP A 111 -6.77 -16.16 -5.38
C ASP A 111 -7.35 -16.30 -3.99
N ILE A 112 -8.23 -17.29 -3.78
CA ILE A 112 -8.91 -17.53 -2.51
C ILE A 112 -7.97 -18.07 -1.42
N ASP A 113 -6.85 -18.70 -1.78
CA ASP A 113 -5.88 -19.28 -0.84
C ASP A 113 -4.69 -18.37 -0.59
N MET A 114 -4.65 -17.18 -1.21
CA MET A 114 -3.47 -16.33 -1.20
C MET A 114 -3.07 -15.89 0.20
N ALA A 115 -4.03 -15.56 1.05
CA ALA A 115 -3.79 -15.14 2.43
C ALA A 115 -3.11 -16.26 3.24
N ASP A 116 -3.67 -17.48 3.19
CA ASP A 116 -3.11 -18.66 3.86
C ASP A 116 -1.72 -19.00 3.33
N HIS A 117 -1.53 -18.86 2.02
CA HIS A 117 -0.26 -19.17 1.37
C HIS A 117 0.87 -18.23 1.83
N PHE A 118 0.62 -16.91 1.84
CA PHE A 118 1.60 -15.95 2.35
C PHE A 118 1.80 -16.07 3.85
N LEU A 119 0.74 -16.31 4.61
CA LEU A 119 0.82 -16.53 6.04
C LEU A 119 1.72 -17.72 6.36
N LYS A 120 1.49 -18.86 5.72
CA LYS A 120 2.32 -20.06 5.92
C LYS A 120 3.80 -19.80 5.64
N LYS A 121 4.13 -19.05 4.57
CA LYS A 121 5.51 -18.66 4.25
C LYS A 121 6.12 -17.77 5.34
N ALA A 122 5.35 -16.85 5.91
CA ALA A 122 5.80 -15.98 6.99
C ALA A 122 6.02 -16.76 8.30
N GLU A 123 5.09 -17.65 8.65
CA GLU A 123 5.22 -18.55 9.82
C GLU A 123 6.45 -19.45 9.69
N ASP A 124 6.63 -20.10 8.54
CA ASP A 124 7.80 -20.95 8.29
C ASP A 124 9.10 -20.14 8.41
N TYR A 125 9.13 -18.89 7.92
CA TYR A 125 10.28 -18.01 8.06
C TYR A 125 10.56 -17.70 9.54
N ILE A 126 9.56 -17.35 10.32
CA ILE A 126 9.67 -17.08 11.76
C ILE A 126 10.23 -18.31 12.49
N ILE A 127 9.62 -19.48 12.30
CA ILE A 127 10.02 -20.73 12.94
C ILE A 127 11.47 -21.08 12.63
N ASN A 128 11.88 -20.97 11.36
CA ASN A 128 13.23 -21.32 10.93
C ASN A 128 14.31 -20.30 11.38
N ASN A 129 13.91 -19.07 11.73
CA ASN A 129 14.82 -18.01 12.11
C ASN A 129 14.68 -17.52 13.55
N LYS A 130 13.85 -18.19 14.40
CA LYS A 130 13.57 -17.77 15.79
C LYS A 130 14.78 -17.58 16.68
N ASN A 131 15.90 -18.26 16.37
CA ASN A 131 17.17 -18.17 17.10
C ASN A 131 18.12 -17.08 16.56
N LYS A 132 17.68 -16.27 15.60
CA LYS A 132 18.44 -15.18 15.00
C LYS A 132 17.67 -13.88 15.10
N THR A 133 18.38 -12.75 15.06
CA THR A 133 17.73 -11.46 14.83
C THR A 133 17.28 -11.41 13.38
N PHE A 134 16.02 -11.05 13.11
CA PHE A 134 15.49 -10.90 11.77
C PHE A 134 14.60 -9.66 11.65
N PHE A 135 14.44 -9.20 10.42
CA PHE A 135 13.44 -8.22 10.00
C PHE A 135 12.52 -8.90 8.99
N LEU A 136 11.23 -9.00 9.30
CA LEU A 136 10.22 -9.54 8.41
C LEU A 136 9.32 -8.41 7.90
N TYR A 137 9.36 -8.15 6.59
CA TYR A 137 8.42 -7.26 5.91
C TYR A 137 7.26 -8.10 5.34
N TYR A 138 6.19 -8.23 6.12
CA TYR A 138 4.99 -8.98 5.74
C TYR A 138 3.96 -8.05 5.07
N SER A 139 4.02 -7.98 3.76
CA SER A 139 3.25 -7.06 2.94
C SER A 139 1.94 -7.72 2.49
N LEU A 140 0.89 -7.56 3.28
CA LEU A 140 -0.45 -8.07 2.99
C LEU A 140 -0.95 -7.63 1.61
N GLN A 141 -1.74 -8.48 0.92
CA GLN A 141 -2.45 -8.08 -0.29
C GLN A 141 -3.79 -7.41 0.03
N GLN A 142 -4.39 -7.74 1.16
CA GLN A 142 -5.66 -7.15 1.60
C GLN A 142 -5.47 -5.70 2.11
N PRO A 143 -6.48 -4.86 1.92
CA PRO A 143 -7.76 -5.04 1.23
C PRO A 143 -7.72 -4.63 -0.25
N HIS A 144 -6.56 -4.71 -0.93
CA HIS A 144 -6.44 -4.39 -2.34
C HIS A 144 -7.29 -5.33 -3.21
N VAL A 145 -7.76 -4.85 -4.33
CA VAL A 145 -8.51 -5.64 -5.31
C VAL A 145 -7.61 -6.64 -6.08
N PRO A 146 -8.20 -7.71 -6.65
CA PRO A 146 -9.55 -8.23 -6.46
C PRO A 146 -9.76 -8.74 -5.04
N ARG A 147 -10.93 -8.51 -4.48
CA ARG A 147 -11.25 -8.95 -3.13
C ARG A 147 -11.88 -10.32 -3.18
N THR A 148 -11.07 -11.31 -2.92
CA THR A 148 -11.40 -12.74 -3.03
C THR A 148 -11.16 -13.42 -1.68
N PRO A 149 -12.00 -13.16 -0.66
CA PRO A 149 -11.82 -13.76 0.64
C PRO A 149 -11.87 -15.29 0.56
N HIS A 150 -11.10 -15.98 1.40
CA HIS A 150 -11.26 -17.42 1.53
C HIS A 150 -12.69 -17.72 2.02
N PRO A 151 -13.35 -18.81 1.56
CA PRO A 151 -14.76 -19.13 1.88
C PRO A 151 -15.12 -19.09 3.37
N ARG A 152 -14.17 -19.39 4.27
CA ARG A 152 -14.39 -19.29 5.72
C ARG A 152 -14.66 -17.89 6.24
N PHE A 153 -14.31 -16.84 5.46
CA PHE A 153 -14.53 -15.43 5.80
C PHE A 153 -15.71 -14.81 5.05
N GLU A 154 -16.23 -15.45 4.02
CA GLU A 154 -17.36 -14.93 3.25
C GLU A 154 -18.56 -14.63 4.14
N GLY A 155 -19.11 -13.42 4.00
CA GLY A 155 -20.27 -12.94 4.76
C GLY A 155 -20.02 -12.62 6.23
N LYS A 156 -18.77 -12.77 6.74
CA LYS A 156 -18.48 -12.57 8.16
C LYS A 156 -18.55 -11.11 8.58
N SER A 157 -18.24 -10.19 7.68
CA SER A 157 -18.28 -8.75 7.97
C SER A 157 -19.69 -8.15 7.86
N GLY A 158 -20.55 -8.74 7.06
CA GLY A 158 -21.79 -8.10 6.59
C GLY A 158 -21.57 -6.94 5.62
N MET A 159 -20.33 -6.62 5.27
CA MET A 159 -19.93 -5.52 4.40
C MET A 159 -19.38 -6.00 3.03
N GLY A 160 -19.79 -7.18 2.60
CA GLY A 160 -19.35 -7.78 1.34
C GLY A 160 -17.87 -8.15 1.30
N PRO A 161 -17.35 -8.51 0.10
CA PRO A 161 -15.97 -8.99 -0.05
C PRO A 161 -14.92 -8.06 0.54
N ARG A 162 -15.13 -6.73 0.48
CA ARG A 162 -14.19 -5.76 1.06
C ARG A 162 -14.06 -5.92 2.59
N GLY A 163 -15.18 -6.03 3.28
CA GLY A 163 -15.16 -6.22 4.73
C GLY A 163 -14.60 -7.58 5.11
N ASP A 164 -14.93 -8.61 4.34
CA ASP A 164 -14.48 -9.98 4.58
C ASP A 164 -12.96 -10.14 4.45
N VAL A 165 -12.34 -9.51 3.44
CA VAL A 165 -10.87 -9.53 3.31
C VAL A 165 -10.18 -8.67 4.39
N ILE A 166 -10.85 -7.70 5.00
CA ILE A 166 -10.29 -6.97 6.16
C ILE A 166 -10.27 -7.89 7.39
N ILE A 167 -11.34 -8.67 7.62
CA ILE A 167 -11.34 -9.71 8.67
C ILE A 167 -10.26 -10.76 8.41
N GLU A 168 -10.06 -11.15 7.15
CA GLU A 168 -9.00 -12.07 6.77
C GLU A 168 -7.60 -11.48 7.03
N ALA A 169 -7.38 -10.19 6.76
CA ALA A 169 -6.13 -9.50 7.09
C ALA A 169 -5.87 -9.48 8.61
N ASP A 170 -6.88 -9.16 9.40
CA ASP A 170 -6.80 -9.19 10.87
C ASP A 170 -6.49 -10.59 11.38
N TRP A 171 -7.12 -11.60 10.82
CA TRP A 171 -6.82 -13.00 11.13
C TRP A 171 -5.36 -13.34 10.81
N CYS A 172 -4.80 -12.94 9.66
CA CYS A 172 -3.38 -13.15 9.34
C CYS A 172 -2.45 -12.55 10.39
N VAL A 173 -2.73 -11.34 10.85
CA VAL A 173 -1.94 -10.69 11.91
C VAL A 173 -2.05 -11.46 13.22
N GLY A 174 -3.26 -11.93 13.54
CA GLY A 174 -3.52 -12.75 14.73
C GLY A 174 -2.76 -14.09 14.73
N GLU A 175 -2.68 -14.77 13.59
CA GLU A 175 -1.93 -16.03 13.47
C GLU A 175 -0.41 -15.79 13.57
N LEU A 176 0.13 -14.72 12.97
CA LEU A 176 1.54 -14.36 13.16
C LEU A 176 1.85 -14.04 14.63
N TYR A 177 0.94 -13.32 15.31
CA TYR A 177 1.08 -13.08 16.74
C TYR A 177 1.15 -14.41 17.55
N LYS A 178 0.25 -15.36 17.28
CA LYS A 178 0.24 -16.68 17.93
C LYS A 178 1.50 -17.46 17.62
N THR A 179 2.01 -17.39 16.40
CA THR A 179 3.28 -18.04 16.00
C THR A 179 4.44 -17.47 16.80
N LEU A 180 4.57 -16.15 16.92
CA LEU A 180 5.61 -15.51 17.74
C LEU A 180 5.50 -15.91 19.23
N GLU A 181 4.27 -16.02 19.74
CA GLU A 181 4.02 -16.43 21.14
C GLU A 181 4.37 -17.91 21.37
N SER A 182 3.91 -18.81 20.50
CA SER A 182 4.19 -20.25 20.61
C SER A 182 5.67 -20.59 20.43
N GLU A 183 6.39 -19.82 19.62
CA GLU A 183 7.83 -19.96 19.44
C GLU A 183 8.66 -19.26 20.53
N GLY A 184 8.00 -18.60 21.49
CA GLY A 184 8.63 -17.98 22.66
C GLY A 184 9.43 -16.72 22.37
N ILE A 185 9.18 -16.05 21.26
CA ILE A 185 9.93 -14.86 20.84
C ILE A 185 9.11 -13.56 20.83
N LEU A 186 7.82 -13.62 21.18
CA LEU A 186 6.93 -12.46 21.17
C LEU A 186 7.44 -11.32 22.07
N ASP A 187 8.00 -11.65 23.25
CA ASP A 187 8.50 -10.68 24.22
C ASP A 187 9.75 -9.93 23.71
N ASN A 188 10.42 -10.47 22.68
CA ASN A 188 11.57 -9.85 22.04
C ASN A 188 11.29 -9.43 20.57
N THR A 189 10.03 -9.24 20.22
CA THR A 189 9.61 -8.84 18.87
C THR A 189 8.86 -7.52 18.91
N LEU A 190 9.35 -6.52 18.16
CA LEU A 190 8.62 -5.30 17.84
C LEU A 190 7.74 -5.56 16.60
N ILE A 191 6.44 -5.41 16.76
CA ILE A 191 5.46 -5.48 15.67
C ILE A 191 5.06 -4.05 15.28
N ILE A 192 5.14 -3.73 14.00
CA ILE A 192 4.67 -2.47 13.43
C ILE A 192 3.61 -2.80 12.38
N PHE A 193 2.41 -2.25 12.53
CA PHE A 193 1.32 -2.36 11.55
C PHE A 193 1.03 -1.00 10.94
N SER A 194 0.97 -0.95 9.60
CA SER A 194 0.66 0.27 8.86
C SER A 194 0.01 -0.05 7.51
N SER A 195 -0.28 0.99 6.72
CA SER A 195 -0.78 0.88 5.35
C SER A 195 0.05 1.75 4.41
N ASP A 196 0.06 1.41 3.12
CA ASP A 196 0.80 2.14 2.08
C ASP A 196 0.11 3.45 1.66
N ASN A 197 -1.21 3.50 1.72
CA ASN A 197 -2.03 4.67 1.38
C ASN A 197 -3.40 4.61 2.05
N GLY A 198 -4.14 5.70 1.93
CA GLY A 198 -5.50 5.82 2.41
C GLY A 198 -6.51 4.94 1.68
N PRO A 199 -7.76 4.87 2.15
CA PRO A 199 -8.77 3.93 1.67
C PRO A 199 -9.26 4.25 0.26
N VAL A 200 -9.75 3.20 -0.41
CA VAL A 200 -10.53 3.26 -1.64
C VAL A 200 -11.61 2.19 -1.61
N LEU A 201 -12.81 2.50 -2.05
CA LEU A 201 -13.91 1.55 -2.12
C LEU A 201 -13.99 0.91 -3.49
N ASN A 202 -14.30 1.70 -4.50
CA ASN A 202 -14.39 1.23 -5.89
C ASN A 202 -13.00 1.31 -6.56
N ASP A 203 -12.35 0.17 -6.78
CA ASP A 203 -10.99 0.12 -7.33
C ASP A 203 -10.86 -0.97 -8.42
N GLY A 204 -11.66 -0.84 -9.48
CA GLY A 204 -11.52 -1.63 -10.70
C GLY A 204 -12.47 -2.81 -10.85
N TYR A 205 -13.17 -3.24 -9.80
CA TYR A 205 -14.16 -4.31 -9.86
C TYR A 205 -15.48 -3.90 -9.22
N PHE A 206 -16.57 -4.48 -9.69
CA PHE A 206 -17.90 -4.38 -9.07
C PHE A 206 -18.03 -5.47 -7.99
N ASP A 207 -17.57 -5.16 -6.79
CA ASP A 207 -17.59 -6.04 -5.63
C ASP A 207 -18.53 -5.55 -4.50
N ASN A 208 -19.41 -4.60 -4.83
CA ASN A 208 -20.36 -3.96 -3.92
C ASN A 208 -19.72 -3.27 -2.71
N ALA A 209 -18.46 -2.84 -2.81
CA ALA A 209 -17.76 -2.21 -1.69
C ALA A 209 -18.39 -0.88 -1.24
N VAL A 210 -19.04 -0.16 -2.14
CA VAL A 210 -19.79 1.08 -1.84
C VAL A 210 -21.16 0.75 -1.28
N GLU A 211 -21.88 -0.17 -1.93
CA GLU A 211 -23.26 -0.51 -1.61
C GLU A 211 -23.39 -1.24 -0.26
N MET A 212 -22.40 -2.04 0.10
CA MET A 212 -22.43 -2.85 1.31
C MET A 212 -21.62 -2.28 2.48
N ILE A 213 -21.10 -1.06 2.36
CA ILE A 213 -20.25 -0.48 3.41
C ILE A 213 -21.01 -0.22 4.74
N GLY A 214 -22.32 -0.06 4.70
CA GLY A 214 -23.13 0.26 5.86
C GLY A 214 -22.72 1.59 6.51
N ASP A 215 -22.66 1.60 7.84
CA ASP A 215 -22.24 2.77 8.62
C ASP A 215 -20.71 2.89 8.76
N HIS A 216 -19.94 1.98 8.18
CA HIS A 216 -18.48 2.02 8.26
C HIS A 216 -17.91 3.16 7.43
N ASN A 217 -17.13 4.03 8.07
CA ASN A 217 -16.41 5.12 7.44
C ASN A 217 -14.90 4.82 7.40
N PRO A 218 -14.37 4.34 6.26
CA PRO A 218 -12.97 3.86 6.19
C PRO A 218 -11.95 4.98 6.34
N SER A 219 -12.31 6.24 6.08
CA SER A 219 -11.44 7.40 6.27
C SER A 219 -11.60 8.07 7.65
N GLY A 220 -12.53 7.59 8.48
CA GLY A 220 -12.88 8.26 9.75
C GLY A 220 -13.44 9.67 9.56
N GLY A 221 -14.01 9.95 8.38
CA GLY A 221 -14.53 11.27 8.00
C GLY A 221 -13.49 12.20 7.38
N LEU A 222 -12.21 11.84 7.35
CA LEU A 222 -11.19 12.64 6.70
C LEU A 222 -11.44 12.72 5.18
N ARG A 223 -11.16 13.88 4.60
CA ARG A 223 -11.37 14.16 3.19
C ARG A 223 -10.38 13.40 2.30
N GLY A 224 -10.86 12.94 1.14
CA GLY A 224 -10.07 12.26 0.13
C GLY A 224 -9.96 10.74 0.34
N GLY A 225 -8.86 10.16 -0.03
CA GLY A 225 -8.55 8.74 0.00
C GLY A 225 -7.33 8.43 -0.84
N LYS A 226 -7.15 7.18 -1.28
CA LYS A 226 -6.09 6.79 -2.22
C LYS A 226 -5.99 7.78 -3.39
N TYR A 227 -4.80 8.20 -3.78
CA TYR A 227 -4.50 9.22 -4.82
C TYR A 227 -4.72 10.68 -4.41
N SER A 228 -5.22 10.97 -3.23
CA SER A 228 -5.57 12.31 -2.77
C SER A 228 -4.44 13.01 -2.02
N LEU A 229 -4.34 14.32 -2.16
CA LEU A 229 -3.48 15.19 -1.33
C LEU A 229 -4.14 15.63 -0.02
N PHE A 230 -5.43 15.32 0.18
CA PHE A 230 -6.12 15.54 1.45
C PHE A 230 -5.73 14.48 2.49
N GLU A 231 -6.03 14.75 3.76
CA GLU A 231 -5.61 13.92 4.90
C GLU A 231 -5.87 12.42 4.73
N ALA A 232 -7.06 12.03 4.23
CA ALA A 232 -7.38 10.61 4.06
C ALA A 232 -6.50 9.89 3.02
N GLY A 233 -5.74 10.61 2.20
CA GLY A 233 -4.82 10.00 1.23
C GLY A 233 -3.57 9.41 1.86
N THR A 234 -3.09 10.04 2.93
CA THR A 234 -1.77 9.74 3.52
C THR A 234 -1.79 9.50 5.03
N ARG A 235 -2.88 9.90 5.72
CA ARG A 235 -3.04 9.62 7.15
C ARG A 235 -3.55 8.20 7.36
N VAL A 236 -2.61 7.27 7.40
CA VAL A 236 -2.85 5.83 7.51
C VAL A 236 -2.72 5.35 8.95
N PRO A 237 -3.27 4.17 9.31
CA PRO A 237 -2.99 3.54 10.60
C PRO A 237 -1.49 3.35 10.81
N PHE A 238 -1.01 3.60 12.02
CA PHE A 238 0.34 3.26 12.46
C PHE A 238 0.26 2.76 13.90
N ILE A 239 0.47 1.47 14.08
CA ILE A 239 0.34 0.80 15.37
C ILE A 239 1.65 0.09 15.68
N THR A 240 2.16 0.28 16.89
CA THR A 240 3.35 -0.40 17.38
C THR A 240 3.01 -1.24 18.61
N TYR A 241 3.55 -2.44 18.64
CA TYR A 241 3.37 -3.35 19.76
C TYR A 241 4.69 -4.04 20.10
N TRP A 242 5.04 -4.05 21.38
CA TRP A 242 6.15 -4.82 21.92
C TRP A 242 5.80 -5.25 23.33
N LYS A 243 5.52 -6.53 23.51
CA LYS A 243 5.04 -7.08 24.77
C LYS A 243 5.97 -6.73 25.93
N GLY A 244 5.40 -6.13 26.98
CA GLY A 244 6.15 -5.71 28.17
C GLY A 244 7.07 -4.48 28.01
N LYS A 245 7.25 -3.96 26.80
CA LYS A 245 8.10 -2.77 26.53
C LYS A 245 7.30 -1.54 26.15
N ILE A 246 6.34 -1.66 25.22
CA ILE A 246 5.48 -0.54 24.83
C ILE A 246 4.22 -0.55 25.70
N LYS A 247 3.98 0.58 26.38
CA LYS A 247 2.75 0.80 27.15
C LYS A 247 1.62 1.22 26.21
N SER A 248 0.39 0.74 26.49
CA SER A 248 -0.80 1.17 25.74
C SER A 248 -0.97 2.70 25.84
N GLY A 249 -1.24 3.33 24.72
CA GLY A 249 -1.43 4.78 24.61
C GLY A 249 -1.65 5.22 23.17
N VAL A 250 -1.90 6.52 23.00
CA VAL A 250 -2.07 7.16 21.70
C VAL A 250 -1.09 8.32 21.62
N SER A 251 -0.46 8.51 20.47
CA SER A 251 0.34 9.69 20.16
C SER A 251 -0.33 10.54 19.08
N ASN A 252 -0.30 11.86 19.26
CA ASN A 252 -0.73 12.82 18.24
C ASN A 252 0.47 13.41 17.44
N GLU A 253 1.66 12.90 17.69
CA GLU A 253 2.86 13.33 16.98
C GLU A 253 2.86 12.86 15.53
N ILE A 254 3.40 13.69 14.64
CA ILE A 254 3.54 13.34 13.23
C ILE A 254 4.69 12.36 13.07
N ILE A 255 4.40 11.21 12.50
CA ILE A 255 5.39 10.21 12.09
C ILE A 255 5.18 9.88 10.60
N SER A 256 6.26 9.61 9.89
CA SER A 256 6.24 9.13 8.51
C SER A 256 6.85 7.72 8.44
N GLN A 257 6.45 6.93 7.47
CA GLN A 257 7.11 5.66 7.19
C GLN A 257 8.60 5.82 6.84
N LEU A 258 9.01 7.00 6.36
CA LEU A 258 10.42 7.36 6.19
C LEU A 258 11.24 7.27 7.48
N ASP A 259 10.58 7.44 8.64
CA ASP A 259 11.23 7.42 9.96
C ASP A 259 11.50 6.02 10.49
N ILE A 260 10.83 5.01 9.92
CA ILE A 260 10.93 3.62 10.37
C ILE A 260 12.38 3.14 10.25
N PHE A 261 13.04 3.41 9.13
CA PHE A 261 14.41 2.95 8.92
C PHE A 261 15.38 3.48 9.99
N ASN A 262 15.41 4.79 10.20
CA ASN A 262 16.33 5.39 11.19
C ASN A 262 15.96 5.00 12.62
N SER A 263 14.68 4.83 12.91
CA SER A 263 14.22 4.41 14.24
C SER A 263 14.55 2.94 14.52
N ILE A 264 14.42 2.05 13.55
CA ILE A 264 14.85 0.66 13.70
C ILE A 264 16.36 0.58 13.80
N SER A 265 17.11 1.32 12.97
CA SER A 265 18.59 1.39 13.08
C SER A 265 19.05 1.72 14.49
N GLU A 266 18.44 2.71 15.12
CA GLU A 266 18.73 3.05 16.52
C GLU A 266 18.39 1.91 17.49
N ILE A 267 17.22 1.30 17.33
CA ILE A 267 16.74 0.19 18.21
C ILE A 267 17.71 -1.00 18.17
N VAL A 268 18.27 -1.30 16.99
CA VAL A 268 19.20 -2.44 16.82
C VAL A 268 20.68 -2.05 16.97
N GLY A 269 20.97 -0.79 17.28
CA GLY A 269 22.35 -0.31 17.46
C GLY A 269 23.14 -0.22 16.14
N SER A 270 22.47 0.05 15.02
CA SER A 270 23.11 0.23 13.72
C SER A 270 23.48 1.70 13.49
N GLU A 271 24.58 1.93 12.77
CA GLU A 271 25.03 3.28 12.39
C GLU A 271 24.42 3.77 11.06
N PHE A 272 23.75 2.90 10.31
CA PHE A 272 23.12 3.26 9.04
C PHE A 272 21.97 4.24 9.23
N LYS A 273 21.93 5.27 8.38
CA LYS A 273 20.88 6.31 8.40
C LYS A 273 20.44 6.64 6.99
N SER A 274 19.13 6.80 6.84
CA SER A 274 18.51 7.41 5.67
C SER A 274 18.58 8.95 5.80
N ASN A 275 18.75 9.66 4.69
CA ASN A 275 18.78 11.12 4.68
C ASN A 275 17.42 11.76 5.00
N ASP A 276 16.33 11.09 4.63
CA ASP A 276 14.96 11.62 4.74
C ASP A 276 14.24 11.20 6.02
N GLY A 277 14.78 10.17 6.71
CA GLY A 277 14.21 9.63 7.95
C GLY A 277 14.70 10.37 9.19
N LEU A 278 13.83 10.54 10.18
CA LEU A 278 14.18 10.92 11.54
C LEU A 278 14.31 9.68 12.42
N ASN A 279 15.14 9.76 13.45
CA ASN A 279 15.12 8.77 14.53
C ASN A 279 14.00 9.13 15.52
N LEU A 280 12.92 8.38 15.49
CA LEU A 280 11.77 8.51 16.37
C LEU A 280 11.60 7.28 17.28
N SER A 281 12.67 6.54 17.54
CA SER A 281 12.67 5.32 18.36
C SER A 281 12.06 5.53 19.75
N ASN A 282 12.39 6.66 20.40
CA ASN A 282 11.84 6.99 21.71
C ASN A 282 10.32 7.29 21.66
N LEU A 283 9.86 7.93 20.60
CA LEU A 283 8.43 8.14 20.37
C LEU A 283 7.71 6.80 20.12
N ILE A 284 8.27 5.95 19.28
CA ILE A 284 7.71 4.64 18.92
C ILE A 284 7.60 3.70 20.12
N ILE A 285 8.64 3.66 20.98
CA ILE A 285 8.71 2.71 22.09
C ILE A 285 8.09 3.27 23.37
N ASN A 286 8.40 4.51 23.71
CA ASN A 286 8.04 5.09 24.99
C ASN A 286 6.90 6.10 24.93
N ASN A 287 6.40 6.40 23.75
CA ASN A 287 5.47 7.52 23.51
C ASN A 287 5.99 8.85 24.08
N GLN A 288 7.30 9.10 23.95
CA GLN A 288 7.98 10.27 24.46
C GLN A 288 8.82 10.95 23.40
N GLY A 289 8.93 12.26 23.49
CA GLY A 289 9.64 13.06 22.51
C GLY A 289 8.68 13.72 21.53
N LYS A 290 9.25 14.24 20.47
CA LYS A 290 8.54 15.00 19.44
C LYS A 290 8.68 14.29 18.11
N GLY A 291 7.59 14.24 17.34
CA GLY A 291 7.57 13.80 15.98
C GLY A 291 8.10 14.82 14.99
N ARG A 292 7.70 14.72 13.75
CA ARG A 292 8.07 15.68 12.70
C ARG A 292 7.35 17.01 12.89
N ASP A 293 8.05 18.11 12.69
CA ASP A 293 7.41 19.43 12.55
C ASP A 293 6.83 19.61 11.14
N GLU A 294 7.49 19.01 10.15
CA GLU A 294 7.16 19.23 8.75
C GLU A 294 7.30 17.95 7.91
N LEU A 295 6.50 17.87 6.85
CA LEU A 295 6.47 16.73 5.95
C LEU A 295 5.97 17.16 4.57
N ILE A 296 6.66 16.69 3.52
CA ILE A 296 6.14 16.71 2.16
C ILE A 296 5.27 15.48 1.98
N LEU A 297 4.01 15.69 1.64
CA LEU A 297 3.05 14.64 1.31
C LEU A 297 3.02 14.49 -0.21
N GLU A 298 2.93 13.27 -0.71
CA GLU A 298 2.86 12.98 -2.14
C GLU A 298 1.63 12.14 -2.47
N ALA A 299 0.98 12.48 -3.58
CA ALA A 299 -0.08 11.69 -4.17
C ALA A 299 0.09 11.69 -5.69
N THR A 300 0.46 10.55 -6.25
CA THR A 300 0.89 10.40 -7.64
C THR A 300 2.13 11.26 -7.93
N THR A 301 2.02 12.33 -8.71
CA THR A 301 3.13 13.25 -9.04
C THR A 301 2.98 14.62 -8.39
N ARG A 302 2.01 14.77 -7.50
CA ARG A 302 1.67 16.03 -6.85
C ARG A 302 2.07 15.99 -5.40
N THR A 303 2.44 17.14 -4.85
CA THR A 303 2.90 17.26 -3.47
C THR A 303 2.11 18.30 -2.71
N ALA A 304 1.93 18.06 -1.43
CA ALA A 304 1.43 19.02 -0.45
C ALA A 304 2.48 19.19 0.65
N TYR A 305 2.37 20.26 1.43
CA TYR A 305 3.26 20.55 2.54
C TYR A 305 2.48 20.62 3.83
N ARG A 306 2.91 19.84 4.81
CA ARG A 306 2.41 19.89 6.17
C ARG A 306 3.47 20.51 7.08
N ASN A 307 3.05 21.47 7.90
CA ASN A 307 3.85 22.01 8.99
C ASN A 307 2.97 22.03 10.24
N LYS A 308 3.27 21.12 11.19
CA LYS A 308 2.43 20.85 12.35
C LYS A 308 0.98 20.60 11.91
N ASN A 309 0.07 21.48 12.35
CA ASN A 309 -1.37 21.37 12.06
C ASN A 309 -1.81 22.11 10.79
N TRP A 310 -0.87 22.76 10.09
CA TRP A 310 -1.17 23.44 8.85
C TRP A 310 -0.84 22.56 7.64
N VAL A 311 -1.73 22.54 6.67
CA VAL A 311 -1.54 21.84 5.38
C VAL A 311 -1.73 22.82 4.24
N MET A 312 -0.75 22.91 3.36
CA MET A 312 -0.80 23.69 2.14
C MET A 312 -0.76 22.76 0.93
N ILE A 313 -1.72 22.92 0.02
CA ILE A 313 -1.74 22.23 -1.27
C ILE A 313 -1.52 23.29 -2.36
N PRO A 314 -0.43 23.20 -3.12
CA PRO A 314 -0.18 24.10 -4.25
C PRO A 314 -1.22 23.94 -5.36
N PRO A 315 -1.32 24.92 -6.28
CA PRO A 315 -2.19 24.80 -7.46
C PRO A 315 -1.76 23.66 -8.37
N TYR A 316 -2.70 22.80 -8.73
CA TYR A 316 -2.51 21.74 -9.72
C TYR A 316 -3.65 21.73 -10.73
N ASN A 317 -3.28 21.61 -12.00
CA ASN A 317 -4.24 21.37 -13.06
C ASN A 317 -4.68 19.90 -13.05
N GLY A 318 -5.90 19.66 -13.51
CA GLY A 318 -6.43 18.31 -13.64
C GLY A 318 -7.84 18.17 -13.08
N GLN A 319 -8.33 16.96 -13.06
CA GLN A 319 -9.66 16.65 -12.53
C GLN A 319 -9.67 16.84 -11.02
N LYS A 320 -10.72 17.44 -10.50
CA LYS A 320 -10.92 17.55 -9.04
C LYS A 320 -11.19 16.20 -8.39
N ILE A 321 -11.95 15.36 -9.09
CA ILE A 321 -12.38 14.03 -8.65
C ILE A 321 -11.84 13.01 -9.65
N ASN A 322 -11.22 11.96 -9.16
CA ASN A 322 -10.98 10.75 -9.94
C ASN A 322 -12.29 9.97 -10.05
N LYS A 323 -12.94 10.08 -11.23
CA LYS A 323 -14.26 9.50 -11.48
C LYS A 323 -14.29 7.98 -11.41
N ASN A 324 -13.16 7.32 -11.62
CA ASN A 324 -13.07 5.85 -11.60
C ASN A 324 -13.22 5.28 -10.18
N VAL A 325 -12.76 6.03 -9.19
CA VAL A 325 -12.75 5.61 -7.78
C VAL A 325 -13.58 6.53 -6.87
N ASP A 326 -14.18 7.58 -7.45
CA ASP A 326 -14.96 8.60 -6.76
C ASP A 326 -14.22 9.26 -5.58
N ILE A 327 -12.96 9.64 -5.82
CA ILE A 327 -12.11 10.27 -4.80
C ILE A 327 -11.70 11.68 -5.24
N GLU A 328 -11.84 12.64 -4.33
CA GLU A 328 -11.37 13.99 -4.51
C GLU A 328 -9.84 14.07 -4.37
N LEU A 329 -9.18 14.64 -5.40
CA LEU A 329 -7.73 14.54 -5.56
C LEU A 329 -6.92 15.66 -4.91
N GLY A 330 -7.56 16.79 -4.56
CA GLY A 330 -6.86 18.00 -4.11
C GLY A 330 -6.34 18.87 -5.26
N ASN A 331 -6.86 18.71 -6.49
CA ASN A 331 -6.54 19.59 -7.62
C ASN A 331 -7.37 20.86 -7.57
N SER A 332 -6.70 22.01 -7.65
CA SER A 332 -7.31 23.35 -7.71
C SER A 332 -6.43 24.29 -8.50
N LYS A 333 -7.03 25.32 -9.14
CA LYS A 333 -6.28 26.42 -9.77
C LYS A 333 -5.68 27.39 -8.75
N ASP A 334 -6.22 27.38 -7.52
CA ASP A 334 -5.80 28.23 -6.41
C ASP A 334 -5.12 27.39 -5.33
N PHE A 335 -4.27 28.02 -4.54
CA PHE A 335 -3.74 27.42 -3.33
C PHE A 335 -4.87 27.01 -2.38
N MET A 336 -4.67 25.90 -1.70
CA MET A 336 -5.49 25.51 -0.56
C MET A 336 -4.63 25.51 0.70
N LEU A 337 -5.19 26.03 1.80
CA LEU A 337 -4.55 26.12 3.11
C LEU A 337 -5.56 25.72 4.18
N PHE A 338 -5.19 24.81 5.05
CA PHE A 338 -6.05 24.28 6.11
C PHE A 338 -5.32 24.28 7.46
N ASN A 339 -6.06 24.55 8.54
CA ASN A 339 -5.63 24.36 9.91
C ASN A 339 -6.36 23.13 10.49
N LEU A 340 -5.66 22.02 10.66
CA LEU A 340 -6.24 20.75 11.08
C LEU A 340 -6.69 20.71 12.55
N ASP A 341 -6.28 21.66 13.40
CA ASP A 341 -6.81 21.78 14.76
C ASP A 341 -8.25 22.27 14.77
N GLU A 342 -8.60 23.16 13.83
CA GLU A 342 -9.91 23.75 13.73
C GLU A 342 -10.78 23.06 12.68
N ASP A 343 -10.15 22.50 11.64
CA ASP A 343 -10.79 21.90 10.48
C ASP A 343 -10.05 20.60 10.06
N PRO A 344 -10.18 19.52 10.85
CA PRO A 344 -9.55 18.25 10.54
C PRO A 344 -10.03 17.60 9.23
N PHE A 345 -11.20 18.02 8.73
CA PHE A 345 -11.82 17.52 7.52
C PHE A 345 -11.48 18.33 6.27
N GLN A 346 -10.75 19.43 6.43
CA GLN A 346 -10.28 20.29 5.33
C GLN A 346 -11.41 20.86 4.46
N ASP A 347 -12.50 21.29 5.10
CA ASP A 347 -13.67 21.86 4.42
C ASP A 347 -13.50 23.35 4.12
N ASN A 348 -12.68 24.07 4.92
CA ASN A 348 -12.54 25.51 4.89
C ASN A 348 -11.17 25.94 4.37
N ASN A 349 -11.09 26.31 3.10
CA ASN A 349 -9.85 26.85 2.54
C ASN A 349 -9.53 28.25 3.09
N LEU A 350 -8.46 28.37 3.87
CA LEU A 350 -8.00 29.58 4.52
C LEU A 350 -6.99 30.39 3.67
N ALA A 351 -6.62 29.97 2.48
CA ALA A 351 -5.57 30.60 1.67
C ALA A 351 -5.78 32.11 1.44
N LYS A 352 -7.03 32.56 1.29
CA LYS A 352 -7.36 33.99 1.13
C LYS A 352 -7.47 34.73 2.48
N LYS A 353 -7.78 34.03 3.57
CA LYS A 353 -7.93 34.63 4.91
C LYS A 353 -6.59 34.75 5.63
N GLU A 354 -5.68 33.84 5.36
CA GLU A 354 -4.38 33.70 6.01
C GLU A 354 -3.21 33.86 5.01
N PRO A 355 -3.09 35.04 4.31
CA PRO A 355 -2.11 35.21 3.24
C PRO A 355 -0.65 35.17 3.75
N GLU A 356 -0.37 35.67 4.96
CA GLU A 356 0.97 35.65 5.54
C GLU A 356 1.37 34.22 5.92
N LYS A 357 0.46 33.42 6.46
CA LYS A 357 0.69 32.01 6.74
C LYS A 357 0.95 31.22 5.47
N LEU A 358 0.15 31.46 4.43
CA LEU A 358 0.35 30.85 3.12
C LEU A 358 1.73 31.17 2.54
N LYS A 359 2.14 32.45 2.60
CA LYS A 359 3.44 32.90 2.11
C LYS A 359 4.61 32.24 2.86
N GLN A 360 4.49 32.12 4.18
CA GLN A 360 5.47 31.42 4.99
C GLN A 360 5.58 29.96 4.59
N MET A 361 4.45 29.25 4.52
CA MET A 361 4.43 27.82 4.16
C MET A 361 4.95 27.57 2.76
N LEU A 362 4.64 28.45 1.81
CA LEU A 362 5.18 28.36 0.45
C LEU A 362 6.70 28.55 0.45
N SER A 363 7.22 29.51 1.21
CA SER A 363 8.66 29.72 1.35
C SER A 363 9.37 28.48 1.91
N ASP A 364 8.81 27.88 2.96
CA ASP A 364 9.38 26.70 3.60
C ASP A 364 9.28 25.46 2.68
N PHE A 365 8.16 25.29 2.01
CA PHE A 365 7.97 24.25 0.98
C PHE A 365 9.03 24.34 -0.14
N ILE A 366 9.28 25.55 -0.66
CA ILE A 366 10.28 25.80 -1.72
C ILE A 366 11.69 25.47 -1.24
N LYS A 367 12.05 25.78 0.02
CA LYS A 367 13.35 25.44 0.59
C LYS A 367 13.59 23.92 0.61
N ILE A 368 12.57 23.13 0.89
CA ILE A 368 12.66 21.68 1.01
C ILE A 368 12.57 21.04 -0.38
N ARG A 369 11.57 21.43 -1.17
CA ARG A 369 11.20 20.76 -2.43
C ARG A 369 11.91 21.33 -3.65
N GLY A 370 12.35 22.61 -3.59
CA GLY A 370 12.85 23.39 -4.72
C GLY A 370 11.75 24.13 -5.47
N GLU A 371 12.14 25.06 -6.32
CA GLU A 371 11.23 25.99 -7.02
C GLU A 371 10.40 25.34 -8.14
N LYS A 372 10.79 24.15 -8.60
CA LYS A 372 10.18 23.48 -9.78
C LYS A 372 8.98 22.59 -9.46
N PHE A 373 8.32 22.78 -8.32
CA PHE A 373 7.18 21.95 -7.92
C PHE A 373 5.98 22.01 -8.87
N SER A 374 5.83 23.10 -9.64
CA SER A 374 4.76 23.28 -10.62
C SER A 374 5.01 22.62 -11.99
N ASN A 375 6.23 22.13 -12.22
CA ASN A 375 6.67 21.54 -13.49
C ASN A 375 6.88 20.02 -13.44
N ILE A 376 6.34 19.37 -12.42
CA ILE A 376 6.34 17.90 -12.34
C ILE A 376 5.43 17.40 -13.46
N LYS A 377 6.00 16.65 -14.40
CA LYS A 377 5.19 15.98 -15.43
C LYS A 377 4.28 14.98 -14.74
N ASP A 378 3.00 15.00 -15.07
CA ASP A 378 2.09 13.94 -14.67
C ASP A 378 2.67 12.60 -15.17
N LEU A 379 2.98 11.70 -14.25
CA LEU A 379 3.23 10.31 -14.62
C LEU A 379 1.89 9.79 -15.15
N LYS A 380 1.85 9.41 -16.40
CA LYS A 380 0.76 8.58 -16.89
C LYS A 380 0.96 7.23 -16.23
N LEU A 381 0.09 6.91 -15.29
CA LEU A 381 -0.06 5.54 -14.80
C LEU A 381 -0.57 4.73 -15.99
N GLU A 382 0.32 4.02 -16.65
CA GLU A 382 0.01 3.05 -17.69
C GLU A 382 -0.49 1.75 -17.06
#